data_59ef6f90f3e196fdf900eb973851436a
#
_entry.id   59ef6f90f3e196fdf900eb973851436a
#
_cell.length_a   1.000
_cell.length_b   1.000
_cell.length_c   1.000
_cell.angle_alpha   90.00
_cell.angle_beta   90.00
_cell.angle_gamma   90.00
#
_symmetry.space_group_name_H-M   'P 1'
#
loop_
_entity.id
_entity.type
_entity.pdbx_description
1 polymer ?
#
loop_
_entity_poly.entity_id
_entity_poly.type
_entity_poly.pdbx_seq_one_letter_code
_entity_poly.pdbx_strand_id
1 'polypeptide(L)'
;FVSRLMEQYGIFYFFEHEQNKHTLVMGNKPGVHKPCPVQSKARVDFTGGVYLKDEDLVASWNLEQELRPGKYALTDYNFETPSTSLLANEDTIFKVGGNESYEIFDYPGEYTKKAEGESRTQIRMQEEETIHLIGVGAGSCRSFVSGYRFDLSGHARGDQNTTYLLTEVQHSATVGSSYLGSGGESGEHYSNHFKCIPYSVPYRPQRDTPRPFVQGPQTAVVTGKSGEEIWTDKYGRVKVQFFWDREGKKDEKSSCWIRSSQPWAGKNWGAINIPRIGQEVIVEFLEGDPDRPLITGRVYNDEQMPPYKLADNQTRTTFMSRSTKGGGSSNYNELRFEDKKGDEQIFMNAEKDMDWRVEKESREFVGANRHMIVKSSQFEEVDGDKQSQVKGKFIEKVTGDASIHLSAKHMEKIDSDQSITIGGNRKEQVTNNESITIGQNRSENVGSNESITIGQNRNTQIGGSDALSATQAVYITGGMNVVIQAGMQLSLVGPGGFIDIGPAGVSIQGTMVLINSGGAPGSAQSASPSSPDSPDSPDDPKDPDTADDGTKGGKLNQ
;
A
#
# COMPACT_ATOMS: atom_id res chain seq x y z
N PHE A 1 7.71 36.63 16.80
CA PHE A 1 7.32 35.25 17.21
C PHE A 1 6.58 35.27 18.56
N VAL A 2 7.23 35.77 19.65
CA VAL A 2 6.65 35.75 21.01
C VAL A 2 5.36 36.56 21.07
N SER A 3 5.32 37.79 20.52
CA SER A 3 4.12 38.61 20.48
C SER A 3 2.96 37.93 19.80
N ARG A 4 3.17 37.31 18.65
CA ARG A 4 2.16 36.52 17.94
C ARG A 4 1.58 35.38 18.80
N LEU A 5 2.44 34.64 19.51
CA LEU A 5 1.97 33.57 20.39
C LEU A 5 1.17 34.13 21.59
N MET A 6 1.62 35.24 22.16
CA MET A 6 0.90 35.89 23.25
C MET A 6 -0.50 36.33 22.82
N GLU A 7 -0.61 37.02 21.68
CA GLU A 7 -1.88 37.41 21.06
C GLU A 7 -2.79 36.17 20.79
N GLN A 8 -2.20 35.09 20.23
CA GLN A 8 -2.94 33.87 19.94
C GLN A 8 -3.55 33.21 21.18
N TYR A 9 -2.83 33.24 22.29
CA TYR A 9 -3.29 32.66 23.57
C TYR A 9 -3.94 33.68 24.51
N GLY A 10 -4.20 34.91 24.04
CA GLY A 10 -4.84 35.98 24.79
C GLY A 10 -4.01 36.43 25.99
N ILE A 11 -2.70 36.35 25.90
CA ILE A 11 -1.77 36.78 26.92
C ILE A 11 -1.41 38.24 26.66
N PHE A 12 -1.70 39.09 27.62
CA PHE A 12 -1.29 40.50 27.60
C PHE A 12 -0.06 40.71 28.47
N TYR A 13 0.61 41.83 28.30
CA TYR A 13 1.72 42.21 29.14
C TYR A 13 1.73 43.72 29.39
N PHE A 14 2.34 44.13 30.50
CA PHE A 14 2.63 45.50 30.85
C PHE A 14 3.87 45.54 31.73
N PHE A 15 4.37 46.74 32.02
CA PHE A 15 5.56 46.90 32.84
C PHE A 15 5.22 47.55 34.19
N GLU A 16 5.76 46.97 35.24
CA GLU A 16 5.83 47.59 36.57
C GLU A 16 7.19 48.28 36.71
N HIS A 17 7.15 49.55 37.12
CA HIS A 17 8.34 50.40 37.24
C HIS A 17 8.63 50.68 38.71
N GLU A 18 9.84 50.46 39.12
CA GLU A 18 10.42 50.82 40.41
C GLU A 18 11.68 51.67 40.16
N GLN A 19 12.19 52.32 41.20
CA GLN A 19 13.32 53.26 41.06
C GLN A 19 14.53 52.69 40.30
N ASN A 20 14.82 51.39 40.47
CA ASN A 20 15.98 50.75 39.87
C ASN A 20 15.62 49.46 39.11
N LYS A 21 14.34 49.22 38.78
CA LYS A 21 13.90 47.97 38.21
C LYS A 21 12.66 48.17 37.35
N HIS A 22 12.64 47.48 36.20
CA HIS A 22 11.47 47.31 35.36
C HIS A 22 11.11 45.82 35.34
N THR A 23 9.88 45.53 35.66
CA THR A 23 9.38 44.15 35.68
C THR A 23 8.31 43.99 34.60
N LEU A 24 8.58 43.09 33.62
CA LEU A 24 7.57 42.64 32.67
C LEU A 24 6.58 41.72 33.38
N VAL A 25 5.32 42.09 33.40
CA VAL A 25 4.22 41.32 33.93
C VAL A 25 3.42 40.75 32.79
N MET A 26 3.27 39.45 32.71
CA MET A 26 2.42 38.73 31.75
C MET A 26 1.20 38.20 32.45
N GLY A 27 0.03 38.31 31.83
CA GLY A 27 -1.22 37.81 32.39
C GLY A 27 -2.21 37.37 31.34
N ASN A 28 -3.16 36.56 31.77
CA ASN A 28 -4.28 36.11 30.95
C ASN A 28 -5.61 36.14 31.72
N LYS A 29 -5.62 36.77 32.90
CA LYS A 29 -6.79 36.88 33.79
C LYS A 29 -6.87 38.30 34.38
N PRO A 30 -8.09 38.85 34.63
CA PRO A 30 -8.24 40.16 35.21
C PRO A 30 -7.55 40.40 36.54
N GLY A 31 -7.40 39.37 37.37
CA GLY A 31 -6.77 39.46 38.70
C GLY A 31 -5.31 39.88 38.73
N VAL A 32 -4.63 39.93 37.57
CA VAL A 32 -3.25 40.40 37.44
C VAL A 32 -3.20 41.95 37.53
N HIS A 33 -4.27 42.66 37.17
CA HIS A 33 -4.33 44.10 37.15
C HIS A 33 -4.47 44.68 38.57
N LYS A 34 -3.42 45.35 39.04
CA LYS A 34 -3.39 46.00 40.36
C LYS A 34 -4.11 47.36 40.30
N PRO A 35 -4.60 47.88 41.41
CA PRO A 35 -5.03 49.26 41.49
C PRO A 35 -3.87 50.22 41.14
N CYS A 36 -4.17 51.38 40.54
CA CYS A 36 -3.15 52.40 40.27
C CYS A 36 -2.40 52.77 41.56
N PRO A 37 -1.08 52.91 41.51
CA PRO A 37 -0.29 53.26 42.68
C PRO A 37 -0.67 54.66 43.18
N VAL A 38 -0.44 54.92 44.46
CA VAL A 38 -0.71 56.21 45.11
C VAL A 38 -2.19 56.61 45.16
N GLN A 39 -2.86 56.73 43.98
CA GLN A 39 -4.26 57.11 43.90
C GLN A 39 -5.00 56.20 42.88
N SER A 40 -5.85 55.34 43.37
CA SER A 40 -6.68 54.42 42.58
C SER A 40 -8.10 54.94 42.29
N LYS A 41 -8.50 56.06 42.84
CA LYS A 41 -9.81 56.69 42.64
C LYS A 41 -9.63 58.02 41.88
N ALA A 42 -10.34 58.17 40.80
CA ALA A 42 -10.32 59.38 39.97
C ALA A 42 -11.72 59.99 39.95
N ARG A 43 -11.84 61.28 40.27
CA ARG A 43 -13.07 62.01 40.17
C ARG A 43 -13.20 62.71 38.85
N VAL A 44 -14.37 62.67 38.25
CA VAL A 44 -14.69 63.44 37.08
C VAL A 44 -15.12 64.83 37.47
N ASP A 45 -14.53 65.84 36.82
CA ASP A 45 -14.98 67.23 36.95
C ASP A 45 -14.98 67.97 35.62
N PHE A 46 -16.14 68.24 35.08
CA PHE A 46 -16.35 68.95 33.80
C PHE A 46 -16.57 70.41 33.97
N THR A 47 -16.57 70.98 35.19
CA THR A 47 -17.03 72.39 35.44
C THR A 47 -15.96 73.38 35.13
N GLY A 48 -14.72 72.98 34.87
CA GLY A 48 -13.62 73.91 34.59
C GLY A 48 -13.31 74.86 35.76
N GLY A 49 -13.65 74.42 36.98
CA GLY A 49 -13.39 75.18 38.21
C GLY A 49 -11.90 75.35 38.45
N VAL A 50 -11.55 76.40 39.31
CA VAL A 50 -10.15 76.58 39.75
C VAL A 50 -9.77 75.36 40.60
N TYR A 51 -9.03 74.42 40.01
CA TYR A 51 -8.52 73.25 40.72
C TYR A 51 -7.47 73.69 41.72
N LEU A 52 -7.49 73.12 42.90
CA LEU A 52 -6.33 73.10 43.79
C LEU A 52 -5.23 72.41 43.04
N LYS A 53 -4.01 72.98 42.99
CA LYS A 53 -2.86 72.53 42.18
C LYS A 53 -2.47 71.05 42.38
N ASP A 54 -3.07 70.33 43.34
CA ASP A 54 -2.68 69.00 43.79
C ASP A 54 -3.76 67.93 43.62
N GLU A 55 -4.94 68.23 43.02
CA GLU A 55 -5.95 67.21 42.79
C GLU A 55 -5.82 66.54 41.41
N ASP A 56 -5.70 65.19 41.43
CA ASP A 56 -5.75 64.37 40.22
C ASP A 56 -7.20 64.14 39.78
N LEU A 57 -7.60 64.74 38.64
CA LEU A 57 -8.96 64.76 38.11
C LEU A 57 -9.03 64.26 36.70
N VAL A 58 -10.20 63.70 36.32
CA VAL A 58 -10.58 63.43 34.92
C VAL A 58 -11.37 64.65 34.39
N ALA A 59 -10.75 65.40 33.48
CA ALA A 59 -11.32 66.62 32.93
C ALA A 59 -12.24 66.36 31.70
N SER A 60 -12.01 65.31 30.99
CA SER A 60 -12.90 64.84 29.91
C SER A 60 -13.12 63.34 29.99
N TRP A 61 -14.33 62.93 29.64
CA TRP A 61 -14.70 61.52 29.65
C TRP A 61 -15.76 61.26 28.58
N ASN A 62 -15.48 60.30 27.69
CA ASN A 62 -16.41 59.80 26.69
C ASN A 62 -16.42 58.26 26.73
N LEU A 63 -17.61 57.66 26.52
CA LEU A 63 -17.73 56.24 26.24
C LEU A 63 -18.03 56.05 24.75
N GLU A 64 -17.19 55.29 24.11
CA GLU A 64 -17.35 54.83 22.74
C GLU A 64 -17.84 53.42 22.75
N GLN A 65 -18.93 53.14 22.05
CA GLN A 65 -19.49 51.80 21.93
C GLN A 65 -19.56 51.38 20.47
N GLU A 66 -19.03 50.23 20.17
CA GLU A 66 -19.06 49.62 18.84
C GLU A 66 -19.94 48.35 18.87
N LEU A 67 -20.80 48.20 17.84
CA LEU A 67 -21.56 46.98 17.67
C LEU A 67 -20.62 45.87 17.17
N ARG A 68 -20.45 44.83 17.98
CA ARG A 68 -19.60 43.67 17.66
C ARG A 68 -20.45 42.44 17.45
N PRO A 69 -19.95 41.42 16.69
CA PRO A 69 -20.63 40.15 16.54
C PRO A 69 -20.96 39.49 17.88
N GLY A 70 -22.10 38.83 17.92
CA GLY A 70 -22.59 38.20 19.14
C GLY A 70 -22.14 36.75 19.32
N LYS A 71 -21.44 36.21 18.34
CA LYS A 71 -20.95 34.82 18.39
C LYS A 71 -19.64 34.67 17.63
N TYR A 72 -18.75 33.88 18.18
CA TYR A 72 -17.52 33.45 17.49
C TYR A 72 -17.52 31.93 17.37
N ALA A 73 -17.22 31.39 16.18
CA ALA A 73 -17.13 29.97 15.91
C ALA A 73 -15.80 29.63 15.23
N LEU A 74 -15.15 28.59 15.71
CA LEU A 74 -13.92 28.04 15.14
C LEU A 74 -14.09 26.57 14.83
N THR A 75 -13.47 26.10 13.78
CA THR A 75 -13.33 24.67 13.52
C THR A 75 -11.96 24.32 12.96
N ASP A 76 -11.57 23.07 13.05
CA ASP A 76 -10.38 22.53 12.44
C ASP A 76 -10.60 21.07 12.01
N TYR A 77 -9.60 20.47 11.38
CA TYR A 77 -9.60 19.10 10.94
C TYR A 77 -8.42 18.35 11.55
N ASN A 78 -8.71 17.21 12.19
CA ASN A 78 -7.70 16.29 12.68
C ASN A 78 -7.78 14.98 11.90
N PHE A 79 -6.74 14.67 11.10
CA PHE A 79 -6.70 13.45 10.30
C PHE A 79 -6.62 12.16 11.15
N GLU A 80 -6.23 12.24 12.43
CA GLU A 80 -6.22 11.09 13.35
C GLU A 80 -7.62 10.75 13.86
N THR A 81 -8.54 11.73 13.84
CA THR A 81 -9.95 11.56 14.24
C THR A 81 -10.87 12.23 13.22
N PRO A 82 -10.85 11.79 11.94
CA PRO A 82 -11.42 12.55 10.82
C PRO A 82 -12.94 12.76 10.89
N SER A 83 -13.64 11.90 11.59
CA SER A 83 -15.12 11.98 11.77
C SER A 83 -15.54 12.76 13.01
N THR A 84 -14.58 13.22 13.84
CA THR A 84 -14.90 13.98 15.05
C THR A 84 -15.03 15.45 14.70
N SER A 85 -16.20 16.04 14.99
CA SER A 85 -16.39 17.49 14.83
C SER A 85 -15.56 18.24 15.86
N LEU A 86 -14.73 19.13 15.39
CA LEU A 86 -13.93 20.06 16.19
C LEU A 86 -14.58 21.44 16.31
N LEU A 87 -15.80 21.62 15.78
CA LEU A 87 -16.52 22.90 15.87
C LEU A 87 -16.70 23.31 17.34
N ALA A 88 -16.21 24.47 17.66
CA ALA A 88 -16.38 25.16 18.94
C ALA A 88 -17.00 26.54 18.70
N ASN A 89 -17.83 27.00 19.59
CA ASN A 89 -18.44 28.33 19.54
C ASN A 89 -18.56 28.93 20.93
N GLU A 90 -18.61 30.27 20.99
CA GLU A 90 -18.79 31.06 22.21
C GLU A 90 -19.67 32.25 21.90
N ASP A 91 -20.66 32.47 22.74
CA ASP A 91 -21.55 33.64 22.62
C ASP A 91 -20.99 34.81 23.44
N THR A 92 -21.21 36.04 22.96
CA THR A 92 -20.79 37.26 23.68
C THR A 92 -21.60 37.45 24.96
N ILE A 93 -20.97 38.06 25.96
CA ILE A 93 -21.65 38.57 27.15
C ILE A 93 -22.49 39.84 26.86
N PHE A 94 -22.24 40.54 25.74
CA PHE A 94 -22.91 41.78 25.35
C PHE A 94 -24.02 41.53 24.32
N LYS A 95 -25.25 41.56 24.76
CA LYS A 95 -26.44 41.43 23.90
C LYS A 95 -27.00 42.79 23.55
N VAL A 96 -26.57 43.37 22.45
CA VAL A 96 -26.92 44.74 22.04
C VAL A 96 -27.33 44.76 20.57
N GLY A 97 -28.43 45.41 20.26
CA GLY A 97 -28.88 45.67 18.89
C GLY A 97 -29.16 44.40 18.04
N GLY A 98 -29.46 43.28 18.68
CA GLY A 98 -29.71 42.01 17.97
C GLY A 98 -28.45 41.33 17.46
N ASN A 99 -27.27 41.63 18.02
CA ASN A 99 -25.98 41.13 17.60
C ASN A 99 -25.83 39.61 17.75
N GLU A 100 -26.64 38.93 18.52
CA GLU A 100 -26.70 37.49 18.65
C GLU A 100 -26.95 36.75 17.31
N SER A 101 -27.45 37.48 16.29
CA SER A 101 -27.62 36.99 14.93
C SER A 101 -26.38 37.10 14.06
N TYR A 102 -25.34 37.79 14.52
CA TYR A 102 -24.08 37.98 13.78
C TYR A 102 -22.99 37.07 14.32
N GLU A 103 -22.44 36.23 13.45
CA GLU A 103 -21.40 35.28 13.77
C GLU A 103 -20.11 35.59 12.99
N ILE A 104 -18.97 35.49 13.66
CA ILE A 104 -17.67 35.31 13.02
C ILE A 104 -17.38 33.81 12.98
N PHE A 105 -17.25 33.24 11.79
CA PHE A 105 -16.79 31.86 11.59
C PHE A 105 -15.40 31.89 10.97
N ASP A 106 -14.45 31.15 11.54
CA ASP A 106 -13.07 31.09 11.06
C ASP A 106 -12.57 29.63 10.95
N TYR A 107 -11.71 29.40 9.98
CA TYR A 107 -11.01 28.14 9.67
C TYR A 107 -9.65 28.45 9.04
N PRO A 108 -8.58 27.76 9.43
CA PRO A 108 -8.45 26.75 10.49
C PRO A 108 -8.31 27.34 11.90
N GLY A 109 -8.82 26.64 12.89
CA GLY A 109 -8.72 27.02 14.31
C GLY A 109 -7.39 26.67 14.97
N GLU A 110 -6.53 25.87 14.30
CA GLU A 110 -5.19 25.45 14.72
C GLU A 110 -5.17 24.63 16.03
N TYR A 111 -6.12 23.74 16.16
CA TYR A 111 -6.20 22.82 17.29
C TYR A 111 -6.58 21.42 16.82
N THR A 112 -6.23 20.43 17.65
CA THR A 112 -6.49 19.02 17.36
C THR A 112 -7.51 18.39 18.30
N LYS A 113 -7.91 19.10 19.34
CA LYS A 113 -8.87 18.64 20.36
C LYS A 113 -9.95 19.69 20.59
N LYS A 114 -11.19 19.24 20.74
CA LYS A 114 -12.35 20.14 20.92
C LYS A 114 -12.19 21.09 22.13
N ALA A 115 -11.66 20.62 23.27
CA ALA A 115 -11.44 21.46 24.45
C ALA A 115 -10.44 22.61 24.21
N GLU A 116 -9.44 22.41 23.35
CA GLU A 116 -8.53 23.47 22.91
C GLU A 116 -9.27 24.49 22.04
N GLY A 117 -10.15 24.00 21.16
CA GLY A 117 -11.03 24.83 20.35
C GLY A 117 -11.95 25.70 21.18
N GLU A 118 -12.62 25.13 22.18
CA GLU A 118 -13.49 25.87 23.11
C GLU A 118 -12.72 26.99 23.84
N SER A 119 -11.53 26.68 24.33
CA SER A 119 -10.68 27.70 24.97
C SER A 119 -10.26 28.82 24.00
N ARG A 120 -9.88 28.47 22.76
CA ARG A 120 -9.51 29.46 21.74
C ARG A 120 -10.69 30.31 21.30
N THR A 121 -11.85 29.71 21.09
CA THR A 121 -13.07 30.42 20.71
C THR A 121 -13.49 31.42 21.78
N GLN A 122 -13.36 31.05 23.07
CA GLN A 122 -13.59 31.95 24.17
C GLN A 122 -12.63 33.14 24.16
N ILE A 123 -11.34 32.91 23.94
CA ILE A 123 -10.35 34.00 23.80
C ILE A 123 -10.70 34.92 22.64
N ARG A 124 -11.10 34.36 21.49
CA ARG A 124 -11.53 35.17 20.31
C ARG A 124 -12.75 35.99 20.59
N MET A 125 -13.75 35.45 21.28
CA MET A 125 -14.93 36.20 21.67
C MET A 125 -14.56 37.36 22.64
N GLN A 126 -13.72 37.09 23.63
CA GLN A 126 -13.22 38.11 24.55
C GLN A 126 -12.37 39.18 23.87
N GLU A 127 -11.67 38.85 22.80
CA GLU A 127 -10.96 39.84 21.94
C GLU A 127 -11.94 40.83 21.30
N GLU A 128 -13.06 40.34 20.76
CA GLU A 128 -14.13 41.19 20.23
C GLU A 128 -14.80 42.02 21.34
N GLU A 129 -15.01 41.45 22.51
CA GLU A 129 -15.59 42.13 23.67
C GLU A 129 -14.72 43.24 24.23
N THR A 130 -13.39 43.10 24.15
CA THR A 130 -12.42 44.10 24.63
C THR A 130 -12.62 45.47 23.96
N ILE A 131 -12.98 45.49 22.70
CA ILE A 131 -13.17 46.75 21.93
C ILE A 131 -14.63 47.20 21.83
N HIS A 132 -15.56 46.43 22.41
CA HIS A 132 -16.99 46.78 22.36
C HIS A 132 -17.32 48.08 23.09
N LEU A 133 -16.71 48.35 24.27
CA LEU A 133 -16.93 49.56 25.06
C LEU A 133 -15.62 50.10 25.58
N ILE A 134 -15.26 51.28 25.06
CA ILE A 134 -14.00 51.95 25.39
C ILE A 134 -14.29 53.28 26.05
N GLY A 135 -13.71 53.51 27.23
CA GLY A 135 -13.67 54.83 27.84
C GLY A 135 -12.45 55.61 27.35
N VAL A 136 -12.68 56.81 26.84
CA VAL A 136 -11.63 57.72 26.40
C VAL A 136 -11.67 58.95 27.30
N GLY A 137 -10.56 59.25 27.97
CA GLY A 137 -10.51 60.36 28.91
C GLY A 137 -9.22 61.15 28.82
N ALA A 138 -9.27 62.35 29.42
CA ALA A 138 -8.11 63.17 29.65
C ALA A 138 -8.17 63.82 31.02
N GLY A 139 -7.02 64.06 31.63
CA GLY A 139 -6.98 64.64 32.97
C GLY A 139 -5.59 64.88 33.50
N SER A 140 -5.49 65.02 34.81
CA SER A 140 -4.27 65.27 35.56
C SER A 140 -3.81 64.08 36.43
N CYS A 141 -4.43 62.93 36.27
CA CYS A 141 -4.15 61.73 37.11
C CYS A 141 -2.75 61.19 36.91
N ARG A 142 -1.76 61.63 37.68
CA ARG A 142 -0.34 61.30 37.58
C ARG A 142 -0.06 59.82 37.87
N SER A 143 -0.95 59.17 38.62
CA SER A 143 -0.82 57.76 39.00
C SER A 143 -1.35 56.77 37.98
N PHE A 144 -1.88 57.21 36.85
CA PHE A 144 -2.38 56.33 35.80
C PHE A 144 -1.23 55.61 35.11
N VAL A 145 -1.35 54.28 35.03
CA VAL A 145 -0.38 53.41 34.36
C VAL A 145 -1.15 52.37 33.57
N SER A 146 -0.79 52.15 32.33
CA SER A 146 -1.41 51.11 31.50
C SER A 146 -1.21 49.73 32.14
N GLY A 147 -2.25 48.90 32.10
CA GLY A 147 -2.29 47.58 32.76
C GLY A 147 -2.75 47.64 34.22
N TYR A 148 -3.01 48.86 34.77
CA TYR A 148 -3.57 49.06 36.11
C TYR A 148 -5.03 49.43 36.04
N ARG A 149 -5.75 49.30 37.17
CA ARG A 149 -7.17 49.64 37.29
C ARG A 149 -7.38 50.86 38.17
N PHE A 150 -8.45 51.60 37.88
CA PHE A 150 -8.89 52.73 38.73
C PHE A 150 -10.40 52.76 38.87
N ASP A 151 -10.90 53.37 39.93
CA ASP A 151 -12.32 53.59 40.19
C ASP A 151 -12.69 54.98 39.71
N LEU A 152 -13.60 55.12 38.73
CA LEU A 152 -14.18 56.38 38.34
C LEU A 152 -15.30 56.79 39.27
N SER A 153 -15.36 58.06 39.70
CA SER A 153 -16.38 58.58 40.58
C SER A 153 -16.79 60.01 40.16
N GLY A 154 -17.95 60.48 40.61
CA GLY A 154 -18.44 61.84 40.38
C GLY A 154 -19.08 62.06 39.01
N HIS A 155 -19.20 61.05 38.18
CA HIS A 155 -19.90 61.19 36.90
C HIS A 155 -21.41 61.26 37.13
N ALA A 156 -22.11 62.15 36.36
CA ALA A 156 -23.55 62.37 36.51
C ALA A 156 -24.42 61.10 36.23
N ARG A 157 -23.95 60.28 35.28
CA ARG A 157 -24.51 58.96 35.03
C ARG A 157 -23.89 57.93 35.99
N GLY A 158 -24.69 57.42 36.90
CA GLY A 158 -24.24 56.54 37.96
C GLY A 158 -23.67 55.21 37.47
N ASP A 159 -24.12 54.72 36.33
CA ASP A 159 -23.63 53.50 35.67
C ASP A 159 -22.19 53.62 35.19
N GLN A 160 -21.68 54.84 35.03
CA GLN A 160 -20.28 55.06 34.63
C GLN A 160 -19.33 55.15 35.83
N ASN A 161 -19.84 55.30 37.05
CA ASN A 161 -19.05 55.31 38.28
C ASN A 161 -18.71 53.85 38.69
N THR A 162 -17.71 53.26 38.00
CA THR A 162 -17.29 51.87 38.18
C THR A 162 -15.78 51.75 38.05
N THR A 163 -15.25 50.54 38.22
CA THR A 163 -13.82 50.23 38.02
C THR A 163 -13.50 50.05 36.55
N TYR A 164 -12.46 50.70 36.08
CA TYR A 164 -11.94 50.59 34.71
C TYR A 164 -10.49 50.08 34.72
N LEU A 165 -10.14 49.34 33.68
CA LEU A 165 -8.76 48.95 33.36
C LEU A 165 -8.16 49.91 32.32
N LEU A 166 -7.02 50.52 32.65
CA LEU A 166 -6.29 51.38 31.70
C LEU A 166 -5.58 50.49 30.65
N THR A 167 -5.94 50.66 29.40
CA THR A 167 -5.33 49.96 28.26
C THR A 167 -4.22 50.77 27.60
N GLU A 168 -4.38 52.10 27.61
CA GLU A 168 -3.42 53.06 27.02
C GLU A 168 -3.37 54.31 27.89
N VAL A 169 -2.17 54.82 28.15
CA VAL A 169 -1.97 56.12 28.80
C VAL A 169 -0.86 56.87 28.09
N GLN A 170 -1.16 58.08 27.67
CA GLN A 170 -0.19 59.04 27.09
C GLN A 170 0.02 60.18 28.06
N HIS A 171 1.21 60.32 28.59
CA HIS A 171 1.59 61.36 29.53
C HIS A 171 2.27 62.55 28.81
N SER A 172 1.92 63.76 29.22
CA SER A 172 2.56 65.01 28.78
C SER A 172 2.94 65.81 30.03
N ALA A 173 4.22 66.15 30.16
CA ALA A 173 4.71 66.91 31.31
C ALA A 173 5.70 67.98 30.87
N THR A 174 5.52 69.16 31.40
CA THR A 174 6.47 70.29 31.25
C THR A 174 7.05 70.62 32.61
N VAL A 175 8.36 70.48 32.76
CA VAL A 175 9.07 70.87 33.99
C VAL A 175 9.60 72.24 33.85
N GLY A 176 9.15 73.15 34.70
CA GLY A 176 9.56 74.53 34.68
C GLY A 176 11.07 74.71 35.01
N SER A 177 11.70 75.66 34.38
CA SER A 177 13.15 75.94 34.52
C SER A 177 13.53 76.59 35.85
N SER A 178 12.87 76.32 36.94
CA SER A 178 13.21 76.84 38.28
C SER A 178 14.61 76.54 38.77
N TYR A 179 15.37 75.72 38.07
CA TYR A 179 16.78 75.38 38.34
C TYR A 179 17.75 76.48 37.84
N LEU A 180 17.33 77.46 37.05
CA LEU A 180 18.18 78.48 36.45
C LEU A 180 17.78 79.95 36.81
N GLY A 181 17.26 80.20 37.97
CA GLY A 181 17.25 81.53 38.66
C GLY A 181 16.83 82.76 37.85
N SER A 182 16.04 82.70 36.81
CA SER A 182 15.48 83.81 36.09
C SER A 182 13.96 83.73 36.09
N GLY A 183 13.34 84.67 36.82
CA GLY A 183 11.91 84.74 37.03
C GLY A 183 11.10 84.78 35.72
N GLY A 184 10.48 83.73 35.41
CA GLY A 184 9.40 83.62 34.47
C GLY A 184 8.49 82.54 35.01
N GLU A 185 7.18 82.79 35.15
CA GLU A 185 6.18 81.81 35.50
C GLU A 185 6.01 80.80 34.36
N SER A 186 6.97 79.85 34.25
CA SER A 186 6.74 78.64 33.52
C SER A 186 6.16 77.62 34.53
N GLY A 187 4.83 77.61 34.63
CA GLY A 187 4.13 76.69 35.51
C GLY A 187 4.44 75.26 35.09
N GLU A 188 4.73 74.43 36.08
CA GLU A 188 4.72 73.03 35.88
C GLU A 188 3.35 72.57 35.38
N HIS A 189 3.32 71.95 34.24
CA HIS A 189 2.08 71.44 33.64
C HIS A 189 2.17 69.96 33.39
N TYR A 190 1.18 69.25 33.87
CA TYR A 190 1.00 67.80 33.62
C TYR A 190 -0.40 67.53 33.08
N SER A 191 -0.52 66.71 32.06
CA SER A 191 -1.78 66.19 31.53
C SER A 191 -1.58 64.75 31.02
N ASN A 192 -2.64 64.01 30.98
CA ASN A 192 -2.66 62.75 30.29
C ASN A 192 -3.90 62.54 29.45
N HIS A 193 -3.76 61.68 28.45
CA HIS A 193 -4.85 61.11 27.67
C HIS A 193 -4.82 59.60 27.91
N PHE A 194 -5.96 58.98 28.08
CA PHE A 194 -6.02 57.56 28.36
C PHE A 194 -7.21 56.88 27.69
N LYS A 195 -7.04 55.56 27.40
CA LYS A 195 -8.12 54.66 27.07
C LYS A 195 -8.25 53.58 28.14
N CYS A 196 -9.48 53.18 28.37
CA CYS A 196 -9.78 52.15 29.37
C CYS A 196 -11.00 51.34 28.95
N ILE A 197 -11.16 50.17 29.54
CA ILE A 197 -12.35 49.33 29.41
C ILE A 197 -12.94 49.05 30.79
N PRO A 198 -14.22 48.71 30.89
CA PRO A 198 -14.78 48.24 32.16
C PRO A 198 -14.00 47.02 32.70
N TYR A 199 -13.60 47.03 33.95
CA TYR A 199 -12.80 45.98 34.57
C TYR A 199 -13.53 44.61 34.58
N SER A 200 -14.85 44.61 34.44
CA SER A 200 -15.67 43.40 34.32
C SER A 200 -15.44 42.66 32.99
N VAL A 201 -14.87 43.32 32.00
CA VAL A 201 -14.53 42.75 30.68
C VAL A 201 -13.09 42.22 30.72
N PRO A 202 -12.86 40.92 30.50
CA PRO A 202 -11.50 40.39 30.39
C PRO A 202 -10.76 41.03 29.21
N TYR A 203 -9.64 41.70 29.48
CA TYR A 203 -8.81 42.25 28.42
C TYR A 203 -8.12 41.14 27.61
N ARG A 204 -8.23 41.25 26.29
CA ARG A 204 -7.46 40.43 25.33
C ARG A 204 -6.78 41.34 24.32
N PRO A 205 -5.46 41.10 24.04
CA PRO A 205 -4.78 41.85 22.99
C PRO A 205 -5.36 41.48 21.62
N GLN A 206 -5.44 42.45 20.71
CA GLN A 206 -5.77 42.20 19.31
C GLN A 206 -4.63 41.42 18.62
N ARG A 207 -4.97 40.61 17.60
CA ARG A 207 -4.00 39.88 16.80
C ARG A 207 -3.41 40.71 15.68
N ASP A 208 -2.59 41.70 16.02
CA ASP A 208 -1.99 42.64 15.08
C ASP A 208 -0.66 42.15 14.49
N THR A 209 0.01 41.20 15.16
CA THR A 209 1.29 40.66 14.70
C THR A 209 1.09 39.72 13.51
N PRO A 210 1.64 40.04 12.31
CA PRO A 210 1.44 39.22 11.13
C PRO A 210 2.06 37.82 11.29
N ARG A 211 1.36 36.85 10.75
CA ARG A 211 1.81 35.44 10.73
C ARG A 211 2.79 35.23 9.56
N PRO A 212 3.81 34.38 9.74
CA PRO A 212 4.59 33.91 8.62
C PRO A 212 3.70 33.12 7.66
N PHE A 213 3.84 33.40 6.39
CA PHE A 213 3.07 32.78 5.32
C PHE A 213 4.01 32.27 4.22
N VAL A 214 3.89 31.01 3.87
CA VAL A 214 4.66 30.38 2.79
C VAL A 214 3.83 30.48 1.50
N GLN A 215 4.30 31.27 0.54
CA GLN A 215 3.54 31.61 -0.67
C GLN A 215 3.44 30.49 -1.73
N GLY A 216 4.26 29.46 -1.65
CA GLY A 216 4.28 28.39 -2.65
C GLY A 216 4.96 27.11 -2.16
N PRO A 217 5.05 26.10 -3.04
CA PRO A 217 5.73 24.88 -2.69
C PRO A 217 7.22 25.09 -2.46
N GLN A 218 7.80 24.27 -1.61
CA GLN A 218 9.23 24.16 -1.39
C GLN A 218 9.68 22.73 -1.65
N THR A 219 10.96 22.51 -1.88
CA THR A 219 11.51 21.16 -1.92
C THR A 219 12.34 20.86 -0.67
N ALA A 220 12.40 19.58 -0.33
CA ALA A 220 13.13 19.10 0.83
C ALA A 220 13.65 17.68 0.58
N VAL A 221 14.67 17.27 1.33
CA VAL A 221 15.21 15.92 1.27
C VAL A 221 14.62 15.07 2.39
N VAL A 222 14.16 13.86 2.05
CA VAL A 222 13.65 12.91 3.04
C VAL A 222 14.78 12.44 3.94
N THR A 223 14.53 12.44 5.24
CA THR A 223 15.49 12.08 6.29
C THR A 223 14.95 10.96 7.19
N GLY A 224 15.82 10.38 8.00
CA GLY A 224 15.41 9.34 8.94
C GLY A 224 16.55 8.84 9.81
N LYS A 225 16.32 7.72 10.46
CA LYS A 225 17.28 7.12 11.38
C LYS A 225 18.51 6.58 10.62
N SER A 226 19.68 6.79 11.17
CA SER A 226 20.94 6.29 10.60
C SER A 226 20.89 4.78 10.33
N GLY A 227 21.34 4.36 9.14
CA GLY A 227 21.34 2.97 8.71
C GLY A 227 20.00 2.46 8.18
N GLU A 228 18.96 3.30 8.13
CA GLU A 228 17.70 2.98 7.47
C GLU A 228 17.65 3.58 6.05
N GLU A 229 16.93 2.93 5.15
CA GLU A 229 16.61 3.43 3.81
C GLU A 229 15.18 3.98 3.73
N ILE A 230 14.30 3.48 4.60
CA ILE A 230 12.91 3.89 4.73
C ILE A 230 12.66 4.16 6.22
N TRP A 231 12.13 5.36 6.53
CA TRP A 231 11.77 5.73 7.89
C TRP A 231 10.38 6.37 7.90
N THR A 232 9.40 5.65 8.42
CA THR A 232 8.00 6.06 8.39
C THR A 232 7.28 5.66 9.67
N ASP A 233 6.14 6.32 9.96
CA ASP A 233 5.23 5.93 11.02
C ASP A 233 4.04 5.08 10.50
N LYS A 234 3.08 4.79 11.38
CA LYS A 234 1.88 4.00 11.06
C LYS A 234 0.96 4.62 9.99
N TYR A 235 1.09 5.92 9.70
CA TYR A 235 0.31 6.63 8.68
C TYR A 235 1.07 6.81 7.36
N GLY A 236 2.26 6.25 7.24
CA GLY A 236 3.10 6.47 6.07
C GLY A 236 3.71 7.87 6.00
N ARG A 237 3.75 8.62 7.12
CA ARG A 237 4.40 9.92 7.22
C ARG A 237 5.91 9.75 7.21
N VAL A 238 6.60 10.73 6.67
CA VAL A 238 8.07 10.79 6.66
C VAL A 238 8.55 12.11 7.26
N LYS A 239 9.85 12.19 7.49
CA LYS A 239 10.52 13.41 7.94
C LYS A 239 11.42 13.93 6.84
N VAL A 240 11.62 15.23 6.80
CA VAL A 240 12.42 15.89 5.77
C VAL A 240 13.34 16.93 6.39
N GLN A 241 14.37 17.32 5.64
CA GLN A 241 15.13 18.52 5.91
C GLN A 241 15.00 19.46 4.72
N PHE A 242 14.54 20.70 4.99
CA PHE A 242 14.46 21.77 3.99
C PHE A 242 15.84 22.28 3.64
N PHE A 243 16.04 22.77 2.42
CA PHE A 243 17.35 23.26 1.97
C PHE A 243 17.81 24.55 2.66
N TRP A 244 16.88 25.32 3.23
CA TRP A 244 17.20 26.51 4.04
C TRP A 244 17.57 26.16 5.49
N ASP A 245 17.31 24.94 5.95
CA ASP A 245 17.67 24.52 7.30
C ASP A 245 19.18 24.27 7.40
N ARG A 246 19.89 25.26 7.94
CA ARG A 246 21.35 25.26 8.10
C ARG A 246 21.85 24.47 9.30
N GLU A 247 20.98 24.19 10.26
CA GLU A 247 21.33 23.56 11.53
C GLU A 247 20.95 22.07 11.58
N GLY A 248 20.12 21.63 10.65
CA GLY A 248 19.67 20.25 10.51
C GLY A 248 20.80 19.27 10.23
N LYS A 249 20.68 18.07 10.79
CA LYS A 249 21.70 16.99 10.71
C LYS A 249 21.30 15.87 9.74
N LYS A 250 20.24 16.05 8.98
CA LYS A 250 19.67 15.03 8.07
C LYS A 250 19.35 13.71 8.79
N ASP A 251 18.83 13.80 10.02
CA ASP A 251 18.48 12.67 10.88
C ASP A 251 16.96 12.56 11.13
N GLU A 252 16.58 11.64 12.02
CA GLU A 252 15.17 11.42 12.41
C GLU A 252 14.56 12.59 13.20
N LYS A 253 15.30 13.65 13.49
CA LYS A 253 14.85 14.84 14.23
C LYS A 253 14.72 16.08 13.34
N SER A 254 15.01 15.98 12.04
CA SER A 254 15.08 17.10 11.11
C SER A 254 13.74 17.84 10.93
N SER A 255 12.60 17.18 11.10
CA SER A 255 11.27 17.80 11.05
C SER A 255 10.24 17.08 11.93
N CYS A 256 9.02 17.63 11.98
CA CYS A 256 7.83 16.87 12.38
C CYS A 256 7.54 15.73 11.37
N TRP A 257 6.60 14.85 11.72
CA TRP A 257 6.07 13.86 10.78
C TRP A 257 5.15 14.53 9.76
N ILE A 258 5.46 14.38 8.46
CA ILE A 258 4.75 15.00 7.35
C ILE A 258 4.00 13.93 6.57
N ARG A 259 2.70 14.13 6.33
CA ARG A 259 1.89 13.24 5.49
C ARG A 259 2.35 13.34 4.04
N SER A 260 2.36 12.21 3.33
CA SER A 260 2.64 12.16 1.90
C SER A 260 1.38 11.84 1.11
N SER A 261 1.09 12.63 0.10
CA SER A 261 0.05 12.34 -0.88
C SER A 261 0.33 11.01 -1.57
N GLN A 262 -0.72 10.23 -1.79
CA GLN A 262 -0.67 8.95 -2.50
C GLN A 262 -1.57 9.05 -3.73
N PRO A 263 -1.26 8.33 -4.83
CA PRO A 263 -2.08 8.36 -6.04
C PRO A 263 -3.53 7.91 -5.80
N TRP A 264 -3.74 7.06 -4.81
CA TRP A 264 -5.05 6.54 -4.45
C TRP A 264 -5.06 6.15 -2.97
N ALA A 265 -6.04 6.65 -2.20
CA ALA A 265 -6.11 6.43 -0.76
C ALA A 265 -7.56 6.20 -0.32
N GLY A 266 -7.88 4.98 0.02
CA GLY A 266 -9.19 4.55 0.54
C GLY A 266 -9.07 3.85 1.90
N LYS A 267 -10.20 3.39 2.43
CA LYS A 267 -10.25 2.65 3.69
C LYS A 267 -9.68 1.25 3.49
N ASN A 268 -8.42 1.04 3.89
CA ASN A 268 -7.64 -0.19 3.74
C ASN A 268 -7.43 -0.66 2.28
N TRP A 269 -7.55 0.25 1.29
CA TRP A 269 -7.27 -0.02 -0.11
C TRP A 269 -6.69 1.22 -0.80
N GLY A 270 -5.98 1.04 -1.89
CA GLY A 270 -5.36 2.13 -2.64
C GLY A 270 -3.92 1.82 -3.08
N ALA A 271 -3.21 2.85 -3.49
CA ALA A 271 -1.80 2.78 -3.87
C ALA A 271 -0.95 3.43 -2.78
N ILE A 272 0.09 2.75 -2.34
CA ILE A 272 1.03 3.27 -1.34
C ILE A 272 2.45 3.24 -1.87
N ASN A 273 3.14 4.37 -1.77
CA ASN A 273 4.53 4.50 -2.14
C ASN A 273 5.23 5.46 -1.17
N ILE A 274 5.94 4.91 -0.20
CA ILE A 274 6.61 5.69 0.84
C ILE A 274 7.87 6.36 0.27
N PRO A 275 8.04 7.69 0.43
CA PRO A 275 9.29 8.36 0.09
C PRO A 275 10.46 7.80 0.90
N ARG A 276 11.57 7.49 0.23
CA ARG A 276 12.77 6.93 0.87
C ARG A 276 13.76 8.02 1.26
N ILE A 277 14.60 7.73 2.25
CA ILE A 277 15.67 8.64 2.69
C ILE A 277 16.55 9.02 1.50
N GLY A 278 16.87 10.31 1.38
CA GLY A 278 17.65 10.87 0.29
C GLY A 278 16.84 11.34 -0.92
N GLN A 279 15.56 10.95 -1.05
CA GLN A 279 14.71 11.44 -2.14
C GLN A 279 14.28 12.89 -1.92
N GLU A 280 14.21 13.65 -3.00
CA GLU A 280 13.69 15.00 -3.01
C GLU A 280 12.16 14.99 -3.16
N VAL A 281 11.49 15.71 -2.28
CA VAL A 281 10.02 15.82 -2.24
C VAL A 281 9.57 17.26 -2.35
N ILE A 282 8.38 17.45 -2.94
CA ILE A 282 7.70 18.73 -3.00
C ILE A 282 6.83 18.82 -1.75
N VAL A 283 6.99 19.91 -1.00
CA VAL A 283 6.24 20.21 0.23
C VAL A 283 5.42 21.46 0.02
N GLU A 284 4.12 21.34 0.20
CA GLU A 284 3.18 22.44 0.29
C GLU A 284 2.75 22.66 1.74
N PHE A 285 2.17 23.81 2.02
CA PHE A 285 1.76 24.18 3.36
C PHE A 285 0.27 24.52 3.34
N LEU A 286 -0.50 23.81 4.17
CA LEU A 286 -1.95 24.04 4.25
C LEU A 286 -2.21 25.49 4.70
N GLU A 287 -2.99 26.24 3.92
CA GLU A 287 -3.24 27.68 4.12
C GLU A 287 -1.96 28.52 4.26
N GLY A 288 -0.85 28.10 3.66
CA GLY A 288 0.44 28.77 3.76
C GLY A 288 1.08 28.71 5.16
N ASP A 289 0.55 27.93 6.08
CA ASP A 289 1.06 27.81 7.44
C ASP A 289 2.32 26.93 7.49
N PRO A 290 3.50 27.46 7.85
CA PRO A 290 4.74 26.68 7.94
C PRO A 290 4.67 25.50 8.92
N ASP A 291 3.73 25.51 9.87
CA ASP A 291 3.53 24.43 10.83
C ASP A 291 2.62 23.32 10.30
N ARG A 292 2.08 23.46 9.07
CA ARG A 292 1.16 22.49 8.46
C ARG A 292 1.66 21.97 7.10
N PRO A 293 2.86 21.36 7.04
CA PRO A 293 3.43 20.85 5.80
C PRO A 293 2.71 19.58 5.32
N LEU A 294 2.65 19.42 3.99
CA LEU A 294 2.13 18.25 3.29
C LEU A 294 3.01 17.95 2.07
N ILE A 295 3.50 16.71 1.94
CA ILE A 295 4.22 16.28 0.74
C ILE A 295 3.20 15.98 -0.35
N THR A 296 3.28 16.72 -1.47
CA THR A 296 2.37 16.61 -2.61
C THR A 296 3.00 15.95 -3.83
N GLY A 297 4.33 15.83 -3.89
CA GLY A 297 5.03 15.23 -5.02
C GLY A 297 6.48 14.88 -4.75
N ARG A 298 7.15 14.43 -5.80
CA ARG A 298 8.57 14.07 -5.82
C ARG A 298 9.19 14.53 -7.12
N VAL A 299 10.47 14.83 -7.09
CA VAL A 299 11.25 15.19 -8.27
C VAL A 299 12.55 14.41 -8.30
N TYR A 300 13.02 14.11 -9.50
CA TYR A 300 14.36 13.60 -9.70
C TYR A 300 15.38 14.74 -9.63
N ASN A 301 16.60 14.41 -9.23
CA ASN A 301 17.75 15.31 -9.24
C ASN A 301 19.01 14.56 -9.66
N ASP A 302 20.15 15.21 -9.65
CA ASP A 302 21.41 14.62 -10.14
C ASP A 302 21.92 13.44 -9.29
N GLU A 303 21.55 13.37 -8.01
CA GLU A 303 21.86 12.24 -7.12
C GLU A 303 20.82 11.12 -7.19
N GLN A 304 19.59 11.44 -7.61
CA GLN A 304 18.45 10.53 -7.71
C GLN A 304 17.86 10.61 -9.12
N MET A 305 18.64 10.14 -10.10
CA MET A 305 18.28 10.17 -11.52
C MET A 305 17.14 9.19 -11.85
N PRO A 306 16.36 9.46 -12.91
CA PRO A 306 15.38 8.52 -13.44
C PRO A 306 15.99 7.16 -13.74
N PRO A 307 15.20 6.06 -13.67
CA PRO A 307 15.70 4.69 -13.87
C PRO A 307 16.25 4.41 -15.27
N TYR A 308 15.89 5.23 -16.24
CA TYR A 308 16.35 5.14 -17.62
C TYR A 308 16.97 6.45 -18.09
N LYS A 309 17.92 6.35 -19.02
CA LYS A 309 18.48 7.50 -19.72
C LYS A 309 17.41 8.08 -20.65
N LEU A 310 16.77 9.17 -20.21
CA LEU A 310 15.52 9.66 -20.82
C LEU A 310 15.68 10.12 -22.27
N ALA A 311 16.80 10.68 -22.68
CA ALA A 311 17.03 11.08 -24.07
C ALA A 311 16.85 9.91 -25.05
N ASP A 312 17.22 8.70 -24.64
CA ASP A 312 17.16 7.49 -25.46
C ASP A 312 15.88 6.68 -25.22
N ASN A 313 15.19 6.90 -24.11
CA ASN A 313 14.07 6.08 -23.64
C ASN A 313 12.83 6.92 -23.25
N GLN A 314 12.60 8.01 -23.98
CA GLN A 314 11.49 8.94 -23.70
C GLN A 314 10.08 8.34 -23.86
N THR A 315 9.97 7.21 -24.58
CA THR A 315 8.72 6.47 -24.79
C THR A 315 8.42 5.45 -23.69
N ARG A 316 9.32 5.31 -22.70
CA ARG A 316 9.13 4.37 -21.59
C ARG A 316 8.39 4.98 -20.44
N THR A 317 7.36 4.30 -20.00
CA THR A 317 6.68 4.55 -18.72
C THR A 317 6.97 3.38 -17.80
N THR A 318 7.42 3.64 -16.55
CA THR A 318 7.78 2.55 -15.63
C THR A 318 7.40 2.84 -14.19
N PHE A 319 7.04 1.76 -13.48
CA PHE A 319 7.01 1.67 -12.02
C PHE A 319 8.10 0.71 -11.59
N MET A 320 9.25 1.25 -11.19
CA MET A 320 10.40 0.46 -10.75
C MET A 320 10.65 0.66 -9.27
N SER A 321 10.69 -0.43 -8.51
CA SER A 321 11.08 -0.44 -7.10
C SER A 321 12.57 -0.82 -6.95
N ARG A 322 13.04 -0.88 -5.71
CA ARG A 322 14.37 -1.38 -5.38
C ARG A 322 14.31 -2.17 -4.09
N SER A 323 14.98 -3.32 -4.07
CA SER A 323 15.09 -4.13 -2.87
C SER A 323 15.76 -3.36 -1.75
N THR A 324 15.33 -3.56 -0.51
CA THR A 324 15.85 -2.92 0.71
C THR A 324 16.06 -4.00 1.79
N LYS A 325 17.16 -3.99 2.60
CA LYS A 325 18.23 -2.98 2.59
C LYS A 325 19.38 -3.42 1.66
N GLY A 326 20.08 -2.44 1.11
CA GLY A 326 21.32 -2.67 0.36
C GLY A 326 21.14 -3.18 -1.06
N GLY A 327 19.96 -3.10 -1.66
CA GLY A 327 19.72 -3.48 -3.05
C GLY A 327 20.43 -2.56 -4.04
N GLY A 328 21.18 -3.16 -4.96
CA GLY A 328 21.85 -2.49 -6.07
C GLY A 328 20.93 -2.23 -7.26
N SER A 329 21.50 -1.70 -8.36
CA SER A 329 20.74 -1.38 -9.60
C SER A 329 20.08 -2.59 -10.25
N SER A 330 20.57 -3.80 -10.01
CA SER A 330 20.02 -5.07 -10.51
C SER A 330 18.91 -5.67 -9.65
N ASN A 331 18.69 -5.14 -8.44
CA ASN A 331 17.72 -5.71 -7.49
C ASN A 331 16.43 -4.88 -7.47
N TYR A 332 15.48 -5.21 -8.35
CA TYR A 332 14.26 -4.43 -8.55
C TYR A 332 13.07 -5.27 -9.02
N ASN A 333 11.87 -4.80 -8.69
CA ASN A 333 10.63 -5.21 -9.37
C ASN A 333 10.21 -4.09 -10.31
N GLU A 334 9.67 -4.43 -11.48
CA GLU A 334 9.30 -3.44 -12.49
C GLU A 334 8.02 -3.82 -13.23
N LEU A 335 7.18 -2.84 -13.47
CA LEU A 335 6.15 -2.85 -14.53
C LEU A 335 6.47 -1.70 -15.48
N ARG A 336 6.78 -2.03 -16.72
CA ARG A 336 7.18 -1.07 -17.75
C ARG A 336 6.33 -1.20 -19.01
N PHE A 337 6.02 -0.07 -19.60
CA PHE A 337 5.44 0.08 -20.93
C PHE A 337 6.46 0.75 -21.84
N GLU A 338 6.70 0.17 -22.99
CA GLU A 338 7.44 0.78 -24.11
C GLU A 338 6.44 1.09 -25.23
N ASP A 339 6.27 2.37 -25.56
CA ASP A 339 5.30 2.84 -26.54
C ASP A 339 5.95 3.25 -27.88
N LYS A 340 7.22 2.92 -28.09
CA LYS A 340 7.90 3.19 -29.36
C LYS A 340 7.31 2.34 -30.48
N LYS A 341 6.74 2.99 -31.49
CA LYS A 341 6.08 2.32 -32.63
C LYS A 341 6.99 1.30 -33.29
N GLY A 342 6.55 0.04 -33.30
CA GLY A 342 7.27 -1.11 -33.85
C GLY A 342 8.11 -1.87 -32.82
N ASP A 343 8.30 -1.31 -31.62
CA ASP A 343 9.04 -1.92 -30.50
C ASP A 343 8.18 -1.96 -29.21
N GLU A 344 6.84 -1.87 -29.35
CA GLU A 344 5.91 -1.84 -28.24
C GLU A 344 6.06 -3.08 -27.34
N GLN A 345 6.10 -2.85 -26.01
CA GLN A 345 6.30 -3.93 -25.05
C GLN A 345 5.65 -3.62 -23.70
N ILE A 346 5.02 -4.61 -23.07
CA ILE A 346 4.78 -4.64 -21.64
C ILE A 346 5.78 -5.61 -21.02
N PHE A 347 6.59 -5.10 -20.09
CA PHE A 347 7.61 -5.87 -19.39
C PHE A 347 7.27 -5.92 -17.89
N MET A 348 7.27 -7.14 -17.35
CA MET A 348 7.09 -7.39 -15.91
C MET A 348 8.30 -8.16 -15.39
N ASN A 349 8.94 -7.63 -14.36
CA ASN A 349 10.07 -8.24 -13.68
C ASN A 349 9.78 -8.37 -12.19
N ALA A 350 9.88 -9.57 -11.67
CA ALA A 350 9.91 -9.85 -10.25
C ALA A 350 11.35 -10.23 -9.86
N GLU A 351 11.92 -9.56 -8.88
CA GLU A 351 13.27 -9.84 -8.37
C GLU A 351 13.40 -11.26 -7.82
N LYS A 352 12.34 -11.80 -7.23
CA LYS A 352 12.33 -13.12 -6.64
C LYS A 352 11.08 -13.90 -7.02
N ASP A 353 9.97 -13.67 -6.39
CA ASP A 353 8.74 -14.43 -6.54
C ASP A 353 7.66 -13.57 -7.22
N MET A 354 6.84 -14.19 -8.05
CA MET A 354 5.68 -13.55 -8.68
C MET A 354 4.46 -14.45 -8.49
N ASP A 355 3.45 -13.95 -7.79
CA ASP A 355 2.17 -14.61 -7.58
C ASP A 355 1.10 -13.96 -8.48
N TRP A 356 0.38 -14.80 -9.22
CA TRP A 356 -0.74 -14.39 -10.06
C TRP A 356 -1.99 -15.11 -9.61
N ARG A 357 -2.89 -14.40 -8.96
CA ARG A 357 -4.15 -14.95 -8.46
C ARG A 357 -5.34 -14.33 -9.17
N VAL A 358 -6.24 -15.18 -9.65
CA VAL A 358 -7.49 -14.79 -10.34
C VAL A 358 -8.65 -15.54 -9.70
N GLU A 359 -9.60 -14.81 -9.12
CA GLU A 359 -10.70 -15.41 -8.34
C GLU A 359 -11.75 -16.12 -9.21
N LYS A 360 -11.79 -15.87 -10.52
CA LYS A 360 -12.83 -16.46 -11.37
C LYS A 360 -12.28 -17.04 -12.67
N GLU A 361 -11.83 -16.22 -13.60
CA GLU A 361 -11.43 -16.67 -14.93
C GLU A 361 -10.19 -15.91 -15.40
N SER A 362 -9.20 -16.62 -15.91
CA SER A 362 -8.07 -16.05 -16.65
C SER A 362 -8.20 -16.41 -18.12
N ARG A 363 -8.14 -15.40 -18.99
CA ARG A 363 -8.17 -15.57 -20.45
C ARG A 363 -6.92 -14.99 -21.06
N GLU A 364 -6.26 -15.77 -21.91
CA GLU A 364 -5.08 -15.34 -22.64
C GLU A 364 -5.32 -15.49 -24.14
N PHE A 365 -5.01 -14.46 -24.90
CA PHE A 365 -4.97 -14.49 -26.36
C PHE A 365 -3.60 -14.03 -26.85
N VAL A 366 -2.90 -14.89 -27.56
CA VAL A 366 -1.58 -14.58 -28.13
C VAL A 366 -1.70 -14.63 -29.66
N GLY A 367 -1.52 -13.49 -30.29
CA GLY A 367 -1.69 -13.33 -31.75
C GLY A 367 -0.64 -14.05 -32.60
N ALA A 368 0.52 -14.38 -32.03
CA ALA A 368 1.61 -15.09 -32.72
C ALA A 368 2.15 -16.23 -31.87
N ASN A 369 3.32 -16.11 -31.29
CA ASN A 369 3.99 -17.18 -30.57
C ASN A 369 3.96 -16.97 -29.06
N ARG A 370 3.74 -18.03 -28.29
CA ARG A 370 3.94 -18.08 -26.85
C ARG A 370 5.21 -18.85 -26.54
N HIS A 371 6.15 -18.24 -25.81
CA HIS A 371 7.36 -18.88 -25.32
C HIS A 371 7.33 -18.99 -23.82
N MET A 372 7.59 -20.18 -23.28
CA MET A 372 7.70 -20.43 -21.84
C MET A 372 8.99 -21.19 -21.55
N ILE A 373 9.81 -20.68 -20.65
CA ILE A 373 11.06 -21.30 -20.20
C ILE A 373 11.01 -21.44 -18.69
N VAL A 374 10.98 -22.67 -18.18
CA VAL A 374 11.05 -22.99 -16.76
C VAL A 374 12.41 -23.65 -16.52
N LYS A 375 13.27 -23.04 -15.69
CA LYS A 375 14.64 -23.53 -15.44
C LYS A 375 14.73 -24.69 -14.49
N SER A 376 13.72 -24.94 -13.69
CA SER A 376 13.62 -26.05 -12.74
C SER A 376 12.38 -26.87 -13.04
N SER A 377 11.43 -26.97 -12.13
CA SER A 377 10.24 -27.80 -12.25
C SER A 377 9.01 -26.97 -12.60
N GLN A 378 8.10 -27.55 -13.37
CA GLN A 378 6.76 -27.03 -13.59
C GLN A 378 5.75 -27.99 -12.95
N PHE A 379 4.86 -27.44 -12.12
CA PHE A 379 3.75 -28.17 -11.52
C PHE A 379 2.45 -27.58 -12.07
N GLU A 380 1.52 -28.45 -12.39
CA GLU A 380 0.20 -28.06 -12.92
C GLU A 380 -0.86 -28.98 -12.32
N GLU A 381 -1.91 -28.42 -11.72
CA GLU A 381 -3.06 -29.11 -11.19
C GLU A 381 -4.33 -28.53 -11.83
N VAL A 382 -5.21 -29.40 -12.29
CA VAL A 382 -6.49 -29.04 -12.89
C VAL A 382 -7.58 -29.93 -12.28
N ASP A 383 -8.40 -29.34 -11.40
CA ASP A 383 -9.48 -30.07 -10.70
C ASP A 383 -10.59 -30.57 -11.63
N GLY A 384 -10.73 -29.97 -12.79
CA GLY A 384 -11.74 -30.34 -13.80
C GLY A 384 -11.11 -30.87 -15.08
N ASP A 385 -11.74 -30.60 -16.22
CA ASP A 385 -11.28 -31.06 -17.52
C ASP A 385 -10.08 -30.24 -18.04
N LYS A 386 -9.03 -30.92 -18.50
CA LYS A 386 -7.98 -30.32 -19.32
C LYS A 386 -8.20 -30.65 -20.78
N GLN A 387 -8.45 -29.62 -21.62
CA GLN A 387 -8.67 -29.78 -23.05
C GLN A 387 -7.56 -29.08 -23.83
N SER A 388 -6.95 -29.77 -24.80
CA SER A 388 -5.93 -29.21 -25.68
C SER A 388 -6.25 -29.54 -27.13
N GLN A 389 -6.21 -28.53 -28.01
CA GLN A 389 -6.33 -28.71 -29.45
C GLN A 389 -5.10 -28.12 -30.16
N VAL A 390 -4.35 -28.95 -30.86
CA VAL A 390 -3.22 -28.56 -31.69
C VAL A 390 -3.55 -28.82 -33.16
N LYS A 391 -3.67 -27.74 -33.95
CA LYS A 391 -3.95 -27.86 -35.39
C LYS A 391 -2.73 -28.19 -36.24
N GLY A 392 -1.54 -27.98 -35.71
CA GLY A 392 -0.27 -28.28 -36.36
C GLY A 392 0.38 -29.53 -35.76
N LYS A 393 1.70 -29.56 -35.73
CA LYS A 393 2.48 -30.65 -35.14
C LYS A 393 2.51 -30.52 -33.61
N PHE A 394 2.27 -31.60 -32.91
CA PHE A 394 2.61 -31.75 -31.49
C PHE A 394 3.93 -32.49 -31.38
N ILE A 395 4.92 -31.89 -30.75
CA ILE A 395 6.26 -32.48 -30.54
C ILE A 395 6.57 -32.41 -29.06
N GLU A 396 6.79 -33.57 -28.48
CA GLU A 396 7.22 -33.72 -27.08
C GLU A 396 8.53 -34.49 -27.03
N LYS A 397 9.48 -34.02 -26.23
CA LYS A 397 10.74 -34.70 -25.97
C LYS A 397 11.00 -34.72 -24.47
N VAL A 398 10.98 -35.92 -23.90
CA VAL A 398 11.35 -36.18 -22.51
C VAL A 398 12.70 -36.89 -22.53
N THR A 399 13.69 -36.35 -21.80
CA THR A 399 15.04 -36.96 -21.71
C THR A 399 15.23 -37.83 -20.47
N GLY A 400 14.38 -37.70 -19.52
CA GLY A 400 14.29 -38.58 -18.35
C GLY A 400 13.12 -39.55 -18.47
N ASP A 401 12.68 -40.10 -17.35
CA ASP A 401 11.53 -41.02 -17.29
C ASP A 401 10.22 -40.25 -17.55
N ALA A 402 9.27 -40.90 -18.20
CA ALA A 402 7.92 -40.39 -18.38
C ALA A 402 6.94 -41.41 -17.74
N SER A 403 6.13 -40.91 -16.80
CA SER A 403 5.09 -41.70 -16.14
C SER A 403 3.71 -41.16 -16.50
N ILE A 404 2.81 -42.03 -16.93
CA ILE A 404 1.42 -41.71 -17.24
C ILE A 404 0.52 -42.65 -16.47
N HIS A 405 -0.28 -42.12 -15.55
CA HIS A 405 -1.27 -42.86 -14.79
C HIS A 405 -2.68 -42.42 -15.19
N LEU A 406 -3.48 -43.31 -15.74
CA LEU A 406 -4.85 -43.05 -16.15
C LEU A 406 -5.77 -43.98 -15.33
N SER A 407 -6.50 -43.42 -14.37
CA SER A 407 -7.40 -44.19 -13.49
C SER A 407 -8.71 -44.59 -14.18
N ALA A 408 -8.95 -44.09 -15.38
CA ALA A 408 -10.15 -44.38 -16.15
C ALA A 408 -9.79 -44.78 -17.59
N LYS A 409 -10.74 -44.67 -18.51
CA LYS A 409 -10.62 -45.10 -19.89
C LYS A 409 -9.64 -44.23 -20.69
N HIS A 410 -8.66 -44.88 -21.33
CA HIS A 410 -7.83 -44.26 -22.37
C HIS A 410 -8.40 -44.58 -23.77
N MET A 411 -8.53 -43.61 -24.62
CA MET A 411 -8.93 -43.76 -26.02
C MET A 411 -7.94 -43.02 -26.92
N GLU A 412 -7.34 -43.74 -27.85
CA GLU A 412 -6.45 -43.18 -28.86
C GLU A 412 -7.02 -43.50 -30.25
N LYS A 413 -7.04 -42.53 -31.15
CA LYS A 413 -7.41 -42.71 -32.55
C LYS A 413 -6.35 -42.07 -33.43
N ILE A 414 -5.76 -42.85 -34.30
CA ILE A 414 -4.77 -42.44 -35.28
C ILE A 414 -5.34 -42.71 -36.66
N ASP A 415 -5.56 -41.67 -37.45
CA ASP A 415 -6.15 -41.82 -38.78
C ASP A 415 -5.13 -42.18 -39.87
N SER A 416 -3.84 -42.22 -39.56
CA SER A 416 -2.76 -42.59 -40.48
C SER A 416 -1.83 -43.60 -39.78
N ASP A 417 -0.56 -43.43 -39.82
CA ASP A 417 0.44 -44.38 -39.36
C ASP A 417 0.82 -44.15 -37.90
N GLN A 418 1.00 -45.23 -37.13
CA GLN A 418 1.67 -45.24 -35.84
C GLN A 418 3.01 -45.99 -35.94
N SER A 419 4.08 -45.36 -35.49
CA SER A 419 5.38 -45.99 -35.37
C SER A 419 5.87 -45.96 -33.93
N ILE A 420 6.18 -47.12 -33.36
CA ILE A 420 6.70 -47.28 -32.01
C ILE A 420 8.06 -47.96 -32.06
N THR A 421 9.08 -47.32 -31.49
CA THR A 421 10.42 -47.92 -31.36
C THR A 421 10.78 -47.98 -29.88
N ILE A 422 11.12 -49.14 -29.37
CA ILE A 422 11.51 -49.36 -27.98
C ILE A 422 12.92 -49.91 -27.96
N GLY A 423 13.86 -49.15 -27.42
CA GLY A 423 15.28 -49.59 -27.35
C GLY A 423 15.57 -50.60 -26.23
N GLY A 424 14.68 -50.73 -25.29
CA GLY A 424 14.78 -51.68 -24.17
C GLY A 424 13.64 -52.70 -24.17
N ASN A 425 13.19 -53.12 -23.02
CA ASN A 425 12.12 -54.09 -22.85
C ASN A 425 10.73 -53.42 -22.95
N ARG A 426 9.78 -54.11 -23.59
CA ARG A 426 8.35 -53.79 -23.50
C ARG A 426 7.70 -54.81 -22.56
N LYS A 427 7.05 -54.32 -21.50
CA LYS A 427 6.22 -55.12 -20.60
C LYS A 427 4.77 -54.65 -20.76
N GLU A 428 3.86 -55.59 -20.97
CA GLU A 428 2.44 -55.29 -21.17
C GLU A 428 1.59 -56.28 -20.39
N GLN A 429 0.61 -55.84 -19.65
CA GLN A 429 -0.32 -56.65 -18.92
C GLN A 429 -1.76 -56.19 -19.16
N VAL A 430 -2.60 -57.08 -19.69
CA VAL A 430 -4.02 -56.90 -19.90
C VAL A 430 -4.77 -57.85 -18.98
N THR A 431 -5.45 -57.31 -17.96
CA THR A 431 -6.11 -58.15 -16.92
C THR A 431 -7.34 -58.88 -17.46
N ASN A 432 -8.07 -58.30 -18.41
CA ASN A 432 -9.30 -58.91 -18.91
C ASN A 432 -9.13 -59.43 -20.34
N ASN A 433 -9.46 -58.67 -21.35
CA ASN A 433 -9.49 -59.10 -22.74
C ASN A 433 -8.65 -58.18 -23.63
N GLU A 434 -7.86 -58.79 -24.51
CA GLU A 434 -7.23 -58.12 -25.63
C GLU A 434 -7.97 -58.52 -26.93
N SER A 435 -8.24 -57.55 -27.80
CA SER A 435 -8.82 -57.79 -29.14
C SER A 435 -8.02 -57.05 -30.19
N ILE A 436 -7.46 -57.74 -31.15
CA ILE A 436 -6.65 -57.19 -32.21
C ILE A 436 -7.29 -57.52 -33.55
N THR A 437 -7.57 -56.51 -34.35
CA THR A 437 -8.07 -56.67 -35.74
C THR A 437 -7.06 -56.04 -36.71
N ILE A 438 -6.54 -56.82 -37.65
CA ILE A 438 -5.59 -56.39 -38.67
C ILE A 438 -6.23 -56.60 -40.03
N GLY A 439 -6.45 -55.52 -40.77
CA GLY A 439 -7.16 -55.58 -42.07
C GLY A 439 -6.37 -56.19 -43.20
N GLN A 440 -5.04 -56.19 -43.13
CA GLN A 440 -4.21 -56.77 -44.18
C GLN A 440 -3.17 -57.76 -43.60
N ASN A 441 -1.93 -57.35 -43.40
CA ASN A 441 -0.84 -58.23 -43.04
C ASN A 441 -0.40 -58.01 -41.60
N ARG A 442 -0.09 -59.10 -40.87
CA ARG A 442 0.70 -59.08 -39.64
C ARG A 442 2.02 -59.79 -39.94
N SER A 443 3.12 -59.15 -39.64
CA SER A 443 4.44 -59.73 -39.68
C SER A 443 5.07 -59.63 -38.31
N GLU A 444 5.59 -60.74 -37.81
CA GLU A 444 6.25 -60.85 -36.52
C GLU A 444 7.59 -61.54 -36.68
N ASN A 445 8.64 -60.96 -36.12
CA ASN A 445 9.97 -61.54 -36.11
C ASN A 445 10.52 -61.57 -34.68
N VAL A 446 10.72 -62.77 -34.13
CA VAL A 446 11.27 -62.99 -32.80
C VAL A 446 12.67 -63.56 -32.95
N GLY A 447 13.67 -62.74 -32.58
CA GLY A 447 15.10 -63.07 -32.81
C GLY A 447 15.61 -64.23 -31.93
N SER A 448 14.93 -64.59 -30.86
CA SER A 448 15.35 -65.68 -29.96
C SER A 448 14.16 -66.64 -29.67
N ASN A 449 13.44 -66.47 -28.61
CA ASN A 449 12.40 -67.45 -28.19
C ASN A 449 11.02 -66.77 -28.16
N GLU A 450 10.01 -67.47 -28.63
CA GLU A 450 8.59 -67.15 -28.39
C GLU A 450 8.03 -68.18 -27.43
N SER A 451 7.29 -67.76 -26.38
CA SER A 451 6.62 -68.60 -25.43
C SER A 451 5.15 -68.24 -25.31
N ILE A 452 4.27 -69.16 -25.60
CA ILE A 452 2.82 -68.99 -25.54
C ILE A 452 2.19 -69.96 -24.56
N THR A 453 1.50 -69.47 -23.53
CA THR A 453 0.71 -70.27 -22.60
C THR A 453 -0.77 -69.92 -22.71
N ILE A 454 -1.64 -70.84 -22.96
CA ILE A 454 -3.08 -70.68 -23.08
C ILE A 454 -3.76 -71.59 -22.07
N GLY A 455 -4.48 -70.99 -21.09
CA GLY A 455 -5.09 -71.69 -19.99
C GLY A 455 -6.28 -72.57 -20.39
N GLN A 456 -6.93 -72.32 -21.50
CA GLN A 456 -8.08 -73.14 -21.96
C GLN A 456 -7.92 -73.54 -23.42
N ASN A 457 -8.44 -72.78 -24.38
CA ASN A 457 -8.52 -73.18 -25.78
C ASN A 457 -7.75 -72.26 -26.71
N ARG A 458 -7.00 -72.80 -27.65
CA ARG A 458 -6.50 -72.09 -28.81
C ARG A 458 -7.24 -72.56 -30.06
N ASN A 459 -7.93 -71.63 -30.71
CA ASN A 459 -8.57 -71.83 -32.00
C ASN A 459 -7.83 -71.06 -33.09
N THR A 460 -7.39 -71.73 -34.16
CA THR A 460 -6.70 -71.16 -35.28
C THR A 460 -7.44 -71.48 -36.57
N GLN A 461 -7.89 -70.57 -37.36
CA GLN A 461 -8.50 -70.79 -38.66
C GLN A 461 -7.71 -70.01 -39.72
N ILE A 462 -7.26 -70.68 -40.75
CA ILE A 462 -6.43 -70.15 -41.82
C ILE A 462 -7.15 -70.43 -43.14
N GLY A 463 -7.48 -69.45 -43.93
CA GLY A 463 -8.20 -69.59 -45.21
C GLY A 463 -7.28 -70.09 -46.36
N GLY A 464 -6.03 -69.99 -46.22
CA GLY A 464 -5.02 -70.46 -47.17
C GLY A 464 -4.19 -71.64 -46.60
N SER A 465 -2.89 -71.43 -46.57
CA SER A 465 -1.94 -72.50 -46.08
C SER A 465 -1.34 -72.10 -44.75
N ASP A 466 -1.19 -73.07 -43.85
CA ASP A 466 -0.38 -72.99 -42.65
C ASP A 466 0.90 -73.82 -42.84
N ALA A 467 2.06 -73.15 -42.66
CA ALA A 467 3.34 -73.85 -42.83
C ALA A 467 4.18 -73.70 -41.56
N LEU A 468 4.41 -74.81 -40.86
CA LEU A 468 5.29 -74.87 -39.71
C LEU A 468 6.60 -75.53 -40.11
N SER A 469 7.72 -74.86 -39.94
CA SER A 469 9.06 -75.38 -40.21
C SER A 469 9.98 -75.18 -39.01
N ALA A 470 10.65 -76.18 -38.55
CA ALA A 470 11.68 -76.13 -37.53
C ALA A 470 12.94 -76.85 -38.00
N THR A 471 14.11 -76.25 -37.76
CA THR A 471 15.39 -76.90 -38.17
C THR A 471 15.76 -78.14 -37.38
N GLN A 472 15.28 -78.26 -36.15
CA GLN A 472 15.59 -79.42 -35.30
C GLN A 472 14.38 -80.37 -35.17
N ALA A 473 13.29 -79.94 -34.55
CA ALA A 473 12.17 -80.81 -34.30
C ALA A 473 10.85 -80.04 -34.10
N VAL A 474 9.75 -80.59 -34.45
CA VAL A 474 8.38 -80.20 -34.08
C VAL A 474 7.79 -81.31 -33.20
N TYR A 475 7.42 -80.93 -31.97
CA TYR A 475 6.78 -81.85 -31.03
C TYR A 475 5.26 -81.47 -30.92
N ILE A 476 4.40 -82.46 -31.19
CA ILE A 476 2.96 -82.33 -31.05
C ILE A 476 2.49 -83.36 -30.05
N THR A 477 1.97 -82.94 -28.91
CA THR A 477 1.52 -83.83 -27.85
C THR A 477 0.08 -83.49 -27.44
N GLY A 478 -0.78 -84.50 -27.40
CA GLY A 478 -2.13 -84.40 -26.84
C GLY A 478 -2.29 -85.34 -25.64
N GLY A 479 -2.77 -84.85 -24.50
CA GLY A 479 -2.94 -85.67 -23.29
C GLY A 479 -3.98 -86.76 -23.47
N MET A 480 -4.95 -86.56 -24.33
CA MET A 480 -5.95 -87.55 -24.65
C MET A 480 -5.92 -87.95 -26.14
N ASN A 481 -6.04 -86.98 -27.03
CA ASN A 481 -6.12 -87.27 -28.47
C ASN A 481 -5.27 -86.27 -29.29
N VAL A 482 -4.66 -86.76 -30.36
CA VAL A 482 -4.16 -85.92 -31.48
C VAL A 482 -4.92 -86.45 -32.73
N VAL A 483 -5.72 -85.58 -33.34
CA VAL A 483 -6.44 -85.91 -34.57
C VAL A 483 -5.89 -85.08 -35.70
N ILE A 484 -5.42 -85.69 -36.76
CA ILE A 484 -4.97 -85.06 -37.97
C ILE A 484 -5.89 -85.51 -39.10
N GLN A 485 -6.63 -84.57 -39.71
CA GLN A 485 -7.60 -84.89 -40.76
C GLN A 485 -7.26 -84.08 -42.03
N ALA A 486 -7.20 -84.70 -43.14
CA ALA A 486 -7.04 -84.02 -44.41
C ALA A 486 -8.26 -84.38 -45.33
N GLY A 487 -8.77 -83.40 -46.09
CA GLY A 487 -9.87 -83.64 -46.99
C GLY A 487 -9.53 -84.40 -48.26
N MET A 488 -8.26 -84.42 -48.63
CA MET A 488 -7.78 -85.11 -49.83
C MET A 488 -6.61 -86.07 -49.51
N GLN A 489 -5.54 -85.54 -48.88
CA GLN A 489 -4.36 -86.39 -48.70
C GLN A 489 -3.61 -86.00 -47.42
N LEU A 490 -3.23 -86.91 -46.60
CA LEU A 490 -2.32 -86.78 -45.48
C LEU A 490 -1.04 -87.55 -45.77
N SER A 491 0.07 -86.84 -45.83
CA SER A 491 1.40 -87.48 -46.05
C SER A 491 2.34 -87.28 -44.87
N LEU A 492 2.89 -88.35 -44.31
CA LEU A 492 3.93 -88.34 -43.27
C LEU A 492 5.23 -88.84 -43.94
N VAL A 493 6.18 -87.98 -44.18
CA VAL A 493 7.38 -88.23 -44.97
C VAL A 493 8.66 -88.18 -44.11
N GLY A 494 9.54 -89.18 -44.18
CA GLY A 494 10.86 -89.17 -43.57
C GLY A 494 11.92 -89.69 -44.54
N PRO A 495 13.21 -89.58 -44.19
CA PRO A 495 14.31 -89.98 -45.09
C PRO A 495 14.28 -91.47 -45.52
N GLY A 496 13.64 -92.34 -44.75
CA GLY A 496 13.57 -93.75 -45.02
C GLY A 496 12.27 -94.27 -45.62
N GLY A 497 11.27 -93.43 -45.80
CA GLY A 497 9.95 -93.75 -46.29
C GLY A 497 8.86 -92.78 -45.98
N PHE A 498 7.63 -93.14 -46.27
CA PHE A 498 6.46 -92.26 -46.02
C PHE A 498 5.23 -93.11 -45.67
N ILE A 499 4.28 -92.49 -45.02
CA ILE A 499 2.89 -92.93 -44.89
C ILE A 499 1.99 -91.88 -45.60
N ASP A 500 1.23 -92.38 -46.58
CA ASP A 500 0.33 -91.53 -47.32
C ASP A 500 -1.10 -92.10 -47.22
N ILE A 501 -2.04 -91.25 -46.83
CA ILE A 501 -3.46 -91.57 -46.67
C ILE A 501 -4.25 -90.73 -47.63
N GLY A 502 -4.78 -91.29 -48.66
CA GLY A 502 -5.50 -90.60 -49.72
C GLY A 502 -6.72 -91.37 -50.24
N PRO A 503 -7.35 -90.85 -51.30
CA PRO A 503 -8.56 -91.50 -51.84
C PRO A 503 -8.40 -92.93 -52.31
N ALA A 504 -7.19 -93.32 -52.67
CA ALA A 504 -6.88 -94.69 -53.09
C ALA A 504 -6.59 -95.63 -51.93
N GLY A 505 -6.58 -95.18 -50.69
CA GLY A 505 -6.27 -95.99 -49.53
C GLY A 505 -5.02 -95.52 -48.77
N VAL A 506 -4.42 -96.37 -47.97
CA VAL A 506 -3.21 -96.08 -47.19
C VAL A 506 -2.00 -96.77 -47.89
N SER A 507 -1.04 -95.92 -48.27
CA SER A 507 0.24 -96.41 -48.84
C SER A 507 1.33 -96.21 -47.82
N ILE A 508 2.05 -97.31 -47.49
CA ILE A 508 3.22 -97.33 -46.63
C ILE A 508 4.40 -97.83 -47.41
N GLN A 509 5.42 -97.03 -47.61
CA GLN A 509 6.60 -97.40 -48.32
C GLN A 509 7.83 -96.99 -47.53
N GLY A 510 8.78 -97.91 -47.44
CA GLY A 510 10.06 -97.69 -46.79
C GLY A 510 11.08 -98.79 -47.12
N THR A 511 12.35 -98.56 -46.87
CA THR A 511 13.43 -99.50 -47.03
C THR A 511 13.21 -100.74 -46.18
N MET A 512 12.48 -100.63 -45.08
CA MET A 512 11.98 -101.67 -44.24
C MET A 512 10.63 -101.25 -43.60
N VAL A 513 9.61 -102.08 -43.69
CA VAL A 513 8.31 -101.84 -43.08
C VAL A 513 8.10 -102.87 -42.01
N LEU A 514 8.10 -102.54 -40.75
CA LEU A 514 7.89 -103.43 -39.62
C LEU A 514 6.45 -103.20 -39.12
N ILE A 515 5.63 -104.17 -39.24
CA ILE A 515 4.25 -104.19 -38.71
C ILE A 515 4.17 -105.14 -37.54
N ASN A 516 3.77 -104.59 -36.40
CA ASN A 516 3.60 -105.33 -35.17
C ASN A 516 4.87 -106.01 -34.62
N SER A 517 6.05 -105.46 -34.87
CA SER A 517 7.35 -105.96 -34.48
C SER A 517 8.20 -104.88 -33.84
N GLY A 518 8.63 -105.00 -32.64
CA GLY A 518 9.57 -104.22 -31.86
C GLY A 518 10.00 -102.88 -32.35
N GLY A 519 10.09 -101.90 -31.52
CA GLY A 519 10.55 -100.54 -31.70
C GLY A 519 10.11 -99.66 -30.52
N ALA A 520 10.88 -98.67 -30.17
CA ALA A 520 10.49 -97.75 -29.12
C ALA A 520 9.97 -96.44 -29.76
N PRO A 521 8.82 -95.92 -29.38
CA PRO A 521 8.36 -94.64 -29.85
C PRO A 521 9.28 -93.51 -29.32
N GLY A 522 9.52 -92.53 -30.12
CA GLY A 522 10.17 -91.33 -29.65
C GLY A 522 9.33 -90.61 -28.63
N SER A 523 9.93 -89.99 -27.62
CA SER A 523 9.24 -89.14 -26.63
C SER A 523 9.23 -87.68 -27.08
N ALA A 524 8.09 -87.04 -26.94
CA ALA A 524 7.98 -85.63 -27.18
C ALA A 524 8.51 -84.80 -25.97
N GLN A 525 9.18 -83.68 -26.23
CA GLN A 525 9.62 -82.75 -25.20
C GLN A 525 8.43 -81.96 -24.70
N SER A 526 8.28 -81.76 -23.38
CA SER A 526 7.26 -80.95 -22.78
C SER A 526 7.55 -79.47 -23.03
N ALA A 527 6.56 -78.70 -23.36
CA ALA A 527 6.66 -77.26 -23.43
C ALA A 527 6.75 -76.66 -21.99
N SER A 528 7.73 -75.74 -21.77
CA SER A 528 7.92 -75.04 -20.50
C SER A 528 8.06 -73.56 -20.78
N PRO A 529 6.97 -72.85 -21.09
CA PRO A 529 6.99 -71.44 -21.35
C PRO A 529 7.33 -70.67 -20.06
N SER A 530 8.09 -69.53 -20.20
CA SER A 530 8.35 -68.60 -19.11
C SER A 530 7.16 -67.65 -18.88
N SER A 531 6.94 -67.26 -17.62
CA SER A 531 5.96 -66.23 -17.29
C SER A 531 6.47 -64.86 -17.70
N PRO A 532 5.62 -63.98 -18.23
CA PRO A 532 6.01 -62.60 -18.53
C PRO A 532 6.25 -61.80 -17.23
N ASP A 533 7.16 -60.82 -17.30
CA ASP A 533 7.39 -59.85 -16.21
C ASP A 533 6.20 -58.88 -16.10
N SER A 534 5.87 -58.50 -14.86
CA SER A 534 4.86 -57.45 -14.61
C SER A 534 5.40 -56.07 -14.99
N PRO A 535 4.58 -55.16 -15.53
CA PRO A 535 4.96 -53.77 -15.76
C PRO A 535 5.19 -53.02 -14.43
N ASP A 536 6.07 -52.01 -14.47
CA ASP A 536 6.33 -51.13 -13.34
C ASP A 536 5.14 -50.15 -13.12
N SER A 537 4.92 -49.70 -11.88
CA SER A 537 3.89 -48.71 -11.56
C SER A 537 4.36 -47.30 -11.96
N PRO A 538 3.52 -46.46 -12.54
CA PRO A 538 3.86 -45.07 -12.78
C PRO A 538 3.97 -44.27 -11.48
N ASP A 539 4.81 -43.19 -11.48
CA ASP A 539 4.92 -42.25 -10.37
C ASP A 539 3.70 -41.31 -10.32
N ASP A 540 3.30 -40.91 -9.12
CA ASP A 540 2.26 -39.89 -8.90
C ASP A 540 2.84 -38.50 -9.10
N PRO A 541 2.08 -37.57 -9.69
CA PRO A 541 2.49 -36.16 -9.82
C PRO A 541 2.55 -35.47 -8.43
N LYS A 542 3.43 -34.47 -8.31
CA LYS A 542 3.47 -33.59 -7.13
C LYS A 542 2.49 -32.43 -7.31
N ASP A 543 1.79 -32.10 -6.24
CA ASP A 543 0.89 -30.96 -6.19
C ASP A 543 1.68 -29.65 -6.37
N PRO A 544 1.16 -28.67 -7.12
CA PRO A 544 1.75 -27.35 -7.21
C PRO A 544 1.54 -26.56 -5.91
N ASP A 545 2.50 -25.67 -5.57
CA ASP A 545 2.32 -24.70 -4.50
C ASP A 545 1.22 -23.68 -4.86
N THR A 546 0.39 -23.32 -3.89
CA THR A 546 -0.63 -22.29 -4.08
C THR A 546 -0.02 -20.89 -4.16
N ALA A 547 -0.53 -20.03 -5.04
CA ALA A 547 -0.14 -18.64 -5.10
C ALA A 547 -0.50 -17.92 -3.78
N ASP A 548 0.32 -16.90 -3.40
CA ASP A 548 0.06 -16.07 -2.22
C ASP A 548 -1.34 -15.44 -2.32
N ASP A 549 -2.16 -15.64 -1.28
CA ASP A 549 -3.51 -15.06 -1.15
C ASP A 549 -3.48 -13.55 -0.82
N GLY A 550 -2.28 -12.96 -0.74
CA GLY A 550 -2.05 -11.57 -0.42
C GLY A 550 -2.05 -11.28 1.08
N THR A 551 -2.05 -12.29 1.94
CA THR A 551 -1.99 -12.11 3.41
C THR A 551 -0.57 -12.02 3.96
N LYS A 552 0.43 -12.54 3.24
CA LYS A 552 1.86 -12.52 3.63
C LYS A 552 2.42 -11.13 3.96
N GLY A 553 1.82 -10.04 3.52
CA GLY A 553 2.30 -8.68 3.73
C GLY A 553 1.73 -7.95 4.95
N GLY A 554 0.98 -8.61 5.84
CA GLY A 554 0.38 -7.96 7.00
C GLY A 554 -0.69 -6.94 6.62
N LYS A 555 -1.55 -7.26 5.65
CA LYS A 555 -2.73 -6.45 5.32
C LYS A 555 -3.54 -6.20 6.60
N LEU A 556 -3.93 -4.96 6.80
CA LEU A 556 -4.87 -4.62 7.88
C LEU A 556 -6.19 -5.36 7.58
N ASN A 557 -6.54 -6.30 8.44
CA ASN A 557 -7.84 -6.96 8.37
C ASN A 557 -8.94 -5.89 8.46
N GLN A 558 -9.97 -6.03 7.65
CA GLN A 558 -11.12 -5.12 7.59
C GLN A 558 -11.93 -5.15 8.89
#